data_c5e7826a843c97dd14b19daa16d2f35f
#
_entry.id   c5e7826a843c97dd14b19daa16d2f35f
#
_cell.length_a   1.000
_cell.length_b   1.000
_cell.length_c   1.000
_cell.angle_alpha   90.00
_cell.angle_beta   90.00
_cell.angle_gamma   90.00
#
_symmetry.space_group_name_H-M   'P 1'
#
loop_
_entity.id
_entity.type
_entity.pdbx_description
1 polymer ?
#
loop_
_entity_poly.entity_id
_entity_poly.type
_entity_poly.pdbx_seq_one_letter_code
_entity_poly.pdbx_strand_id
1 'polypeptide(L)'
;HLCNIRIYKTDKWVGQDMLLSVKKMDLSFDTFDLSQKNISFNSLVIDEPYFTQKSYTGNRPAYLKKPAGHAVSSNPNTLQWNAAGWQVAGKGIKLINGVYANEKLNNKLPNTYFDGSHMVFSAINATLENFSFLKDTLSAQLNLQTNERGGLQVKKLKAYFKFTPDIMEFSNLDLQTNKSRLGNYYAMHFNSFGKDMGNFIEKVTLELHLKSSEVNSDDIAVFAPALKNWKKVFQISGDAKGTIQDFKAKNLLVSTGNSSFNGNLSMAGLPDLNSTFIDLKATELQTNNNDLSLIIPGIKNSKVAFHKLGKIKYTGTFTGFPKDFVAYGTFQTSLGNFTSDLNMKLHNGKDPVFSGRLFSGGFNIGALLNNLKLGMVALNANVYGSGFSADKLKVNVDGKVSRIDFSNYAYRNITMK
;
A
#
# COMPACT_ATOMS: atom_id res chain seq x y z
N HIS A 1 -38.99 -13.13 -16.47
CA HIS A 1 -37.85 -13.07 -17.39
C HIS A 1 -37.87 -11.74 -18.13
N LEU A 2 -36.77 -11.02 -18.11
CA LEU A 2 -36.56 -9.80 -18.88
C LEU A 2 -35.32 -9.98 -19.76
N CYS A 3 -35.39 -9.52 -21.02
CA CYS A 3 -34.30 -9.65 -21.98
C CYS A 3 -33.95 -8.30 -22.61
N ASN A 4 -32.71 -8.12 -22.98
CA ASN A 4 -32.20 -6.94 -23.70
C ASN A 4 -32.56 -5.60 -23.04
N ILE A 5 -32.43 -5.54 -21.70
CA ILE A 5 -32.68 -4.32 -20.93
C ILE A 5 -31.58 -3.33 -21.27
N ARG A 6 -31.93 -2.06 -21.54
CA ARG A 6 -30.99 -0.99 -21.76
C ARG A 6 -31.52 0.30 -21.14
N ILE A 7 -30.71 0.89 -20.27
CA ILE A 7 -30.96 2.16 -19.60
C ILE A 7 -29.80 3.09 -19.90
N TYR A 8 -30.10 4.24 -20.47
CA TYR A 8 -29.13 5.26 -20.81
C TYR A 8 -29.50 6.58 -20.14
N LYS A 9 -28.53 7.22 -19.48
CA LYS A 9 -28.65 8.55 -18.89
C LYS A 9 -27.51 9.42 -19.38
N THR A 10 -27.84 10.58 -19.94
CA THR A 10 -26.87 11.63 -20.30
C THR A 10 -27.13 12.87 -19.46
N ASP A 11 -26.08 13.43 -18.89
CA ASP A 11 -26.09 14.73 -18.23
C ASP A 11 -24.99 15.62 -18.84
N LYS A 12 -25.34 16.29 -19.94
CA LYS A 12 -24.41 17.21 -20.63
C LYS A 12 -24.04 18.43 -19.80
N TRP A 13 -24.86 18.80 -18.80
CA TRP A 13 -24.58 19.93 -17.92
C TRP A 13 -23.45 19.63 -16.95
N VAL A 14 -23.49 18.46 -16.33
CA VAL A 14 -22.42 17.98 -15.45
C VAL A 14 -21.26 17.39 -16.26
N GLY A 15 -21.51 16.80 -17.41
CA GLY A 15 -20.55 16.06 -18.24
C GLY A 15 -20.44 14.61 -17.79
N GLN A 16 -21.58 13.90 -17.72
CA GLN A 16 -21.62 12.51 -17.31
C GLN A 16 -22.61 11.71 -18.16
N ASP A 17 -22.15 10.60 -18.71
CA ASP A 17 -22.99 9.61 -19.38
C ASP A 17 -22.92 8.28 -18.63
N MET A 18 -24.05 7.61 -18.50
CA MET A 18 -24.19 6.29 -17.88
C MET A 18 -24.97 5.37 -18.79
N LEU A 19 -24.50 4.15 -18.97
CA LEU A 19 -25.20 3.09 -19.67
C LEU A 19 -25.22 1.84 -18.80
N LEU A 20 -26.41 1.33 -18.57
CA LEU A 20 -26.62 -0.02 -18.04
C LEU A 20 -27.30 -0.85 -19.14
N SER A 21 -26.71 -2.00 -19.47
CA SER A 21 -27.38 -3.00 -20.29
C SER A 21 -27.30 -4.38 -19.66
N VAL A 22 -28.30 -5.20 -19.87
CA VAL A 22 -28.38 -6.57 -19.37
C VAL A 22 -28.97 -7.43 -20.49
N LYS A 23 -28.29 -8.51 -20.84
CA LYS A 23 -28.75 -9.44 -21.87
C LYS A 23 -29.98 -10.20 -21.40
N LYS A 24 -29.95 -10.75 -20.18
CA LYS A 24 -31.05 -11.50 -19.59
C LYS A 24 -31.06 -11.32 -18.08
N MET A 25 -32.25 -11.18 -17.53
CA MET A 25 -32.48 -11.12 -16.09
C MET A 25 -33.65 -12.04 -15.72
N ASP A 26 -33.37 -12.97 -14.84
CA ASP A 26 -34.37 -13.91 -14.30
C ASP A 26 -34.55 -13.61 -12.81
N LEU A 27 -35.75 -13.31 -12.39
CA LEU A 27 -36.10 -12.96 -11.02
C LEU A 27 -37.28 -13.84 -10.55
N SER A 28 -37.07 -14.51 -9.41
CA SER A 28 -38.09 -15.29 -8.72
C SER A 28 -38.46 -14.62 -7.41
N PHE A 29 -39.57 -13.96 -7.35
CA PHE A 29 -40.08 -13.32 -6.15
C PHE A 29 -40.53 -14.33 -5.10
N ASP A 30 -40.42 -13.96 -3.85
CA ASP A 30 -41.06 -14.58 -2.70
C ASP A 30 -42.17 -13.65 -2.19
N THR A 31 -41.84 -12.38 -1.88
CA THR A 31 -42.77 -11.34 -1.47
C THR A 31 -42.54 -10.08 -2.29
N PHE A 32 -43.65 -9.45 -2.72
CA PHE A 32 -43.61 -8.17 -3.39
C PHE A 32 -44.72 -7.27 -2.86
N ASP A 33 -44.39 -6.47 -1.85
CA ASP A 33 -45.33 -5.55 -1.17
C ASP A 33 -44.84 -4.11 -1.30
N LEU A 34 -45.46 -3.37 -2.23
CA LEU A 34 -45.15 -1.96 -2.46
C LEU A 34 -45.67 -1.06 -1.34
N SER A 35 -46.75 -1.45 -0.66
CA SER A 35 -47.35 -0.66 0.42
C SER A 35 -46.44 -0.63 1.66
N GLN A 36 -45.88 -1.78 1.98
CA GLN A 36 -44.90 -1.95 3.09
C GLN A 36 -43.48 -1.72 2.64
N LYS A 37 -43.25 -1.41 1.34
CA LYS A 37 -41.92 -1.25 0.76
C LYS A 37 -40.98 -2.44 1.03
N ASN A 38 -41.57 -3.64 0.95
CA ASN A 38 -40.86 -4.90 1.24
C ASN A 38 -40.82 -5.77 -0.02
N ILE A 39 -39.60 -6.14 -0.41
CA ILE A 39 -39.37 -7.03 -1.55
C ILE A 39 -38.47 -8.17 -1.06
N SER A 40 -38.97 -9.40 -1.21
CA SER A 40 -38.09 -10.57 -1.04
C SER A 40 -38.12 -11.44 -2.30
N PHE A 41 -36.96 -12.07 -2.57
CA PHE A 41 -36.81 -12.95 -3.73
C PHE A 41 -35.97 -14.19 -3.38
N ASN A 42 -36.34 -15.30 -4.06
CA ASN A 42 -35.57 -16.54 -3.92
C ASN A 42 -34.32 -16.51 -4.76
N SER A 43 -34.37 -15.99 -5.98
CA SER A 43 -33.21 -15.89 -6.86
C SER A 43 -33.30 -14.69 -7.80
N LEU A 44 -32.15 -14.08 -8.07
CA LEU A 44 -31.98 -13.09 -9.11
C LEU A 44 -30.73 -13.49 -9.92
N VAL A 45 -30.91 -13.82 -11.19
CA VAL A 45 -29.81 -14.13 -12.11
C VAL A 45 -29.71 -13.01 -13.15
N ILE A 46 -28.55 -12.43 -13.30
CA ILE A 46 -28.27 -11.34 -14.23
C ILE A 46 -27.14 -11.81 -15.16
N ASP A 47 -27.47 -11.97 -16.43
CA ASP A 47 -26.55 -12.45 -17.45
C ASP A 47 -26.06 -11.31 -18.31
N GLU A 48 -24.74 -11.24 -18.48
CA GLU A 48 -23.98 -10.21 -19.21
C GLU A 48 -24.41 -8.77 -18.84
N PRO A 49 -24.41 -8.41 -17.52
CA PRO A 49 -24.62 -7.01 -17.17
C PRO A 49 -23.41 -6.17 -17.61
N TYR A 50 -23.68 -5.09 -18.30
CA TYR A 50 -22.68 -4.11 -18.71
C TYR A 50 -23.05 -2.75 -18.13
N PHE A 51 -22.21 -2.23 -17.26
CA PHE A 51 -22.34 -0.87 -16.73
C PHE A 51 -21.14 -0.04 -17.08
N THR A 52 -21.36 1.11 -17.70
CA THR A 52 -20.32 2.10 -17.95
C THR A 52 -20.73 3.49 -17.51
N GLN A 53 -19.79 4.18 -16.90
CA GLN A 53 -19.88 5.60 -16.57
C GLN A 53 -18.74 6.34 -17.27
N LYS A 54 -19.07 7.39 -18.03
CA LYS A 54 -18.12 8.28 -18.70
C LYS A 54 -18.26 9.68 -18.11
N SER A 55 -17.15 10.27 -17.72
CA SER A 55 -17.10 11.64 -17.22
C SER A 55 -16.25 12.51 -18.16
N TYR A 56 -16.74 13.70 -18.47
CA TYR A 56 -16.11 14.65 -19.40
C TYR A 56 -16.41 16.09 -18.98
N THR A 57 -15.83 17.08 -19.67
CA THR A 57 -16.14 18.49 -19.40
C THR A 57 -17.57 18.79 -19.79
N GLY A 58 -18.44 19.03 -18.81
CA GLY A 58 -19.82 19.44 -19.06
C GLY A 58 -19.95 20.92 -19.44
N ASN A 59 -21.16 21.28 -19.87
CA ASN A 59 -21.49 22.64 -20.31
C ASN A 59 -21.69 23.64 -19.16
N ARG A 60 -21.57 23.20 -17.92
CA ARG A 60 -21.74 24.04 -16.73
C ARG A 60 -20.63 25.09 -16.67
N PRO A 61 -20.94 26.41 -16.72
CA PRO A 61 -19.96 27.47 -16.61
C PRO A 61 -19.14 27.39 -15.32
N ALA A 62 -17.86 27.77 -15.39
CA ALA A 62 -16.95 27.67 -14.25
C ALA A 62 -17.44 28.46 -13.01
N TYR A 63 -18.07 29.61 -13.21
CA TYR A 63 -18.61 30.46 -12.12
C TYR A 63 -19.82 29.84 -11.41
N LEU A 64 -20.51 28.87 -12.01
CA LEU A 64 -21.60 28.12 -11.38
C LEU A 64 -21.12 26.81 -10.73
N LYS A 65 -19.86 26.44 -10.90
CA LYS A 65 -19.29 25.31 -10.14
C LYS A 65 -19.25 25.73 -8.69
N LYS A 66 -20.15 25.18 -7.86
CA LYS A 66 -20.05 25.41 -6.40
C LYS A 66 -18.64 25.01 -5.98
N PRO A 67 -17.92 25.85 -5.21
CA PRO A 67 -16.72 25.37 -4.51
C PRO A 67 -17.13 24.10 -3.77
N ALA A 68 -16.22 23.13 -3.68
CA ALA A 68 -16.47 21.89 -2.95
C ALA A 68 -16.95 22.28 -1.55
N GLY A 69 -18.28 22.31 -1.37
CA GLY A 69 -18.89 22.74 -0.12
C GLY A 69 -18.41 21.83 0.99
N HIS A 70 -18.07 22.41 2.12
CA HIS A 70 -17.98 21.65 3.36
C HIS A 70 -19.22 20.77 3.45
N ALA A 71 -19.02 19.47 3.73
CA ALA A 71 -20.12 18.55 3.91
C ALA A 71 -21.09 19.19 4.90
N VAL A 72 -22.32 19.45 4.45
CA VAL A 72 -23.40 19.79 5.37
C VAL A 72 -23.44 18.60 6.31
N SER A 73 -23.27 18.83 7.60
CA SER A 73 -23.46 17.83 8.65
C SER A 73 -24.83 17.22 8.42
N SER A 74 -24.84 16.05 7.76
CA SER A 74 -26.07 15.27 7.63
C SER A 74 -26.42 14.81 9.03
N ASN A 75 -27.64 15.07 9.47
CA ASN A 75 -28.16 14.48 10.68
C ASN A 75 -27.88 12.97 10.63
N PRO A 76 -27.14 12.39 11.60
CA PRO A 76 -26.72 10.99 11.56
C PRO A 76 -27.88 9.99 11.45
N ASN A 77 -29.11 10.45 11.66
CA ASN A 77 -30.31 9.65 11.52
C ASN A 77 -30.97 9.73 10.12
N THR A 78 -30.40 10.50 9.17
CA THR A 78 -31.00 10.66 7.83
C THR A 78 -30.42 9.62 6.88
N LEU A 79 -31.24 8.70 6.39
CA LEU A 79 -30.85 7.71 5.38
C LEU A 79 -30.45 8.42 4.07
N GLN A 80 -29.29 8.04 3.51
CA GLN A 80 -28.72 8.67 2.33
C GLN A 80 -29.09 7.92 1.04
N TRP A 81 -29.07 6.59 1.06
CA TRP A 81 -29.31 5.76 -0.10
C TRP A 81 -30.74 5.24 -0.15
N ASN A 82 -31.28 4.94 1.01
CA ASN A 82 -32.59 4.34 1.16
C ASN A 82 -33.58 5.27 1.87
N ALA A 83 -33.59 6.54 1.50
CA ALA A 83 -34.49 7.53 2.08
C ALA A 83 -35.97 7.14 2.01
N ALA A 84 -36.35 6.31 1.02
CA ALA A 84 -37.70 5.78 0.87
C ALA A 84 -38.01 4.65 1.86
N GLY A 85 -37.04 4.10 2.56
CA GLY A 85 -37.23 3.05 3.58
C GLY A 85 -37.58 1.67 3.03
N TRP A 86 -37.11 1.32 1.83
CA TRP A 86 -37.28 -0.01 1.26
C TRP A 86 -36.53 -1.08 2.07
N GLN A 87 -37.12 -2.25 2.17
CA GLN A 87 -36.53 -3.46 2.68
C GLN A 87 -36.45 -4.47 1.53
N VAL A 88 -35.20 -4.82 1.17
CA VAL A 88 -34.98 -5.79 0.09
C VAL A 88 -34.14 -6.94 0.62
N ALA A 89 -34.67 -8.16 0.48
CA ALA A 89 -33.94 -9.37 0.91
C ALA A 89 -33.96 -10.40 -0.22
N GLY A 90 -32.88 -11.18 -0.33
CA GLY A 90 -32.80 -12.22 -1.33
C GLY A 90 -31.97 -13.39 -0.88
N LYS A 91 -32.38 -14.63 -1.16
CA LYS A 91 -31.60 -15.82 -0.85
C LYS A 91 -30.33 -15.88 -1.68
N GLY A 92 -30.42 -15.48 -2.99
CA GLY A 92 -29.26 -15.51 -3.87
C GLY A 92 -29.36 -14.54 -5.04
N ILE A 93 -28.26 -13.84 -5.32
CA ILE A 93 -28.04 -13.07 -6.55
C ILE A 93 -26.86 -13.71 -7.28
N LYS A 94 -26.99 -13.91 -8.60
CA LYS A 94 -25.92 -14.40 -9.45
C LYS A 94 -25.69 -13.45 -10.61
N LEU A 95 -24.45 -12.94 -10.73
CA LEU A 95 -23.97 -12.19 -11.87
C LEU A 95 -23.11 -13.11 -12.75
N ILE A 96 -23.33 -13.11 -14.04
CA ILE A 96 -22.60 -13.94 -15.00
C ILE A 96 -22.01 -13.03 -16.07
N ASN A 97 -20.69 -13.11 -16.24
CA ASN A 97 -19.92 -12.43 -17.28
C ASN A 97 -20.18 -10.91 -17.37
N GLY A 98 -20.26 -10.24 -16.23
CA GLY A 98 -20.48 -8.80 -16.15
C GLY A 98 -19.27 -7.97 -16.56
N VAL A 99 -19.54 -6.71 -16.92
CA VAL A 99 -18.53 -5.67 -17.20
C VAL A 99 -18.89 -4.39 -16.45
N TYR A 100 -17.90 -3.83 -15.76
CA TYR A 100 -17.95 -2.49 -15.17
C TYR A 100 -16.86 -1.63 -15.77
N ALA A 101 -17.20 -0.44 -16.29
CA ALA A 101 -16.25 0.53 -16.80
C ALA A 101 -16.51 1.92 -16.22
N ASN A 102 -15.43 2.60 -15.80
CA ASN A 102 -15.45 3.99 -15.38
C ASN A 102 -14.33 4.74 -16.11
N GLU A 103 -14.68 5.72 -16.94
CA GLU A 103 -13.76 6.43 -17.81
C GLU A 103 -13.87 7.94 -17.62
N LYS A 104 -12.72 8.60 -17.37
CA LYS A 104 -12.59 10.07 -17.37
C LYS A 104 -11.99 10.52 -18.69
N LEU A 105 -12.83 10.92 -19.65
CA LEU A 105 -12.44 11.22 -21.02
C LEU A 105 -11.51 12.44 -21.16
N ASN A 106 -11.45 13.31 -20.15
CA ASN A 106 -10.56 14.47 -20.14
C ASN A 106 -9.13 14.14 -19.69
N ASN A 107 -8.90 12.92 -19.23
CA ASN A 107 -7.61 12.48 -18.77
C ASN A 107 -6.79 11.89 -19.94
N LYS A 108 -5.47 11.79 -19.74
CA LYS A 108 -4.56 11.15 -20.69
C LYS A 108 -5.03 9.73 -20.99
N LEU A 109 -4.56 9.19 -22.12
CA LEU A 109 -4.78 7.79 -22.48
C LEU A 109 -4.41 6.85 -21.32
N PRO A 110 -5.15 5.73 -21.18
CA PRO A 110 -4.96 4.82 -20.06
C PRO A 110 -3.56 4.21 -20.05
N ASN A 111 -3.01 4.10 -18.86
CA ASN A 111 -1.75 3.42 -18.64
C ASN A 111 -1.89 1.89 -18.85
N THR A 112 -0.75 1.20 -19.00
CA THR A 112 -0.70 -0.28 -19.06
C THR A 112 -0.82 -0.97 -17.71
N TYR A 113 -0.83 -0.18 -16.62
CA TYR A 113 -1.06 -0.60 -15.24
C TYR A 113 -2.41 -0.05 -14.75
N PHE A 114 -2.77 -0.28 -13.50
CA PHE A 114 -4.01 0.22 -12.91
C PHE A 114 -4.11 1.75 -13.06
N ASP A 115 -5.23 2.18 -13.59
CA ASP A 115 -5.52 3.59 -13.81
C ASP A 115 -6.93 3.90 -13.31
N GLY A 116 -7.02 4.59 -12.18
CA GLY A 116 -8.30 4.98 -11.57
C GLY A 116 -9.18 5.90 -12.43
N SER A 117 -8.59 6.52 -13.48
CA SER A 117 -9.35 7.31 -14.45
C SER A 117 -9.93 6.48 -15.60
N HIS A 118 -9.41 5.28 -15.79
CA HIS A 118 -9.77 4.37 -16.88
C HIS A 118 -9.89 2.93 -16.36
N MET A 119 -10.77 2.72 -15.37
CA MET A 119 -11.02 1.40 -14.78
C MET A 119 -11.93 0.56 -15.66
N VAL A 120 -11.55 -0.68 -15.92
CA VAL A 120 -12.42 -1.67 -16.56
C VAL A 120 -12.26 -3.01 -15.84
N PHE A 121 -13.35 -3.46 -15.23
CA PHE A 121 -13.48 -4.82 -14.70
C PHE A 121 -14.32 -5.64 -15.64
N SER A 122 -13.81 -6.77 -16.09
CA SER A 122 -14.45 -7.67 -17.05
C SER A 122 -14.56 -9.09 -16.49
N ALA A 123 -15.34 -9.94 -17.16
CA ALA A 123 -15.60 -11.30 -16.73
C ALA A 123 -16.03 -11.35 -15.23
N ILE A 124 -16.87 -10.39 -14.82
CA ILE A 124 -17.38 -10.34 -13.45
C ILE A 124 -18.37 -11.51 -13.28
N ASN A 125 -17.96 -12.49 -12.47
CA ASN A 125 -18.80 -13.57 -12.03
C ASN A 125 -18.92 -13.48 -10.51
N ALA A 126 -20.14 -13.29 -10.02
CA ALA A 126 -20.38 -13.10 -8.59
C ALA A 126 -21.62 -13.86 -8.12
N THR A 127 -21.56 -14.34 -6.89
CA THR A 127 -22.72 -14.79 -6.14
C THR A 127 -22.80 -14.01 -4.83
N LEU A 128 -23.99 -13.53 -4.50
CA LEU A 128 -24.29 -12.92 -3.21
C LEU A 128 -25.41 -13.76 -2.57
N GLU A 129 -25.08 -14.44 -1.49
CA GLU A 129 -26.03 -15.24 -0.71
C GLU A 129 -26.49 -14.46 0.51
N ASN A 130 -27.75 -14.68 0.93
CA ASN A 130 -28.36 -13.95 2.05
C ASN A 130 -28.24 -12.43 1.89
N PHE A 131 -28.55 -11.96 0.68
CA PHE A 131 -28.56 -10.54 0.37
C PHE A 131 -29.59 -9.79 1.21
N SER A 132 -29.19 -8.67 1.76
CA SER A 132 -30.05 -7.75 2.51
C SER A 132 -29.68 -6.31 2.17
N PHE A 133 -30.70 -5.50 1.89
CA PHE A 133 -30.61 -4.04 1.87
C PHE A 133 -31.66 -3.48 2.81
N LEU A 134 -31.21 -3.06 3.98
CA LEU A 134 -32.04 -2.55 5.06
C LEU A 134 -31.44 -1.22 5.57
N LYS A 135 -32.27 -0.19 5.68
CA LYS A 135 -31.82 1.18 5.89
C LYS A 135 -30.77 1.55 4.83
N ASP A 136 -29.60 2.05 5.22
CA ASP A 136 -28.49 2.34 4.28
C ASP A 136 -27.43 1.22 4.24
N THR A 137 -27.78 0.01 4.69
CA THR A 137 -26.84 -1.10 4.75
C THR A 137 -27.17 -2.17 3.73
N LEU A 138 -26.24 -2.43 2.83
CA LEU A 138 -26.24 -3.59 1.95
C LEU A 138 -25.29 -4.64 2.54
N SER A 139 -25.71 -5.89 2.64
CA SER A 139 -24.87 -7.00 3.11
C SER A 139 -25.17 -8.31 2.40
N ALA A 140 -24.17 -9.16 2.28
CA ALA A 140 -24.30 -10.50 1.69
C ALA A 140 -23.06 -11.35 1.99
N GLN A 141 -23.17 -12.67 1.85
CA GLN A 141 -22.02 -13.54 1.62
C GLN A 141 -21.61 -13.42 0.16
N LEU A 142 -20.44 -12.88 -0.10
CA LEU A 142 -19.93 -12.60 -1.45
C LEU A 142 -18.93 -13.67 -1.89
N ASN A 143 -19.08 -14.14 -3.14
CA ASN A 143 -18.02 -14.82 -3.88
C ASN A 143 -17.91 -14.16 -5.25
N LEU A 144 -16.71 -13.66 -5.60
CA LEU A 144 -16.47 -12.83 -6.79
C LEU A 144 -15.20 -13.28 -7.51
N GLN A 145 -15.28 -13.27 -8.84
CA GLN A 145 -14.15 -13.36 -9.77
C GLN A 145 -14.24 -12.23 -10.77
N THR A 146 -13.12 -11.64 -11.15
CA THR A 146 -13.07 -10.58 -12.17
C THR A 146 -11.64 -10.34 -12.66
N ASN A 147 -11.52 -9.71 -13.83
CA ASN A 147 -10.25 -9.25 -14.39
C ASN A 147 -10.26 -7.74 -14.51
N GLU A 148 -9.22 -7.09 -14.01
CA GLU A 148 -9.00 -5.66 -14.18
C GLU A 148 -8.10 -5.41 -15.40
N ARG A 149 -8.36 -4.35 -16.15
CA ARG A 149 -7.68 -3.98 -17.40
C ARG A 149 -6.15 -3.88 -17.26
N GLY A 150 -5.64 -3.40 -16.13
CA GLY A 150 -4.19 -3.28 -15.83
C GLY A 150 -3.48 -4.62 -15.61
N GLY A 151 -4.22 -5.75 -15.67
CA GLY A 151 -3.68 -7.10 -15.57
C GLY A 151 -3.88 -7.80 -14.23
N LEU A 152 -4.53 -7.16 -13.25
CA LEU A 152 -4.92 -7.82 -12.02
C LEU A 152 -6.10 -8.76 -12.28
N GLN A 153 -5.96 -10.01 -11.89
CA GLN A 153 -7.06 -10.98 -11.85
C GLN A 153 -7.43 -11.27 -10.41
N VAL A 154 -8.68 -11.14 -10.08
CA VAL A 154 -9.26 -11.66 -8.85
C VAL A 154 -9.80 -13.06 -9.18
N LYS A 155 -9.01 -14.09 -8.86
CA LYS A 155 -9.39 -15.49 -9.09
C LYS A 155 -10.45 -15.96 -8.11
N LYS A 156 -10.45 -15.39 -6.92
CA LYS A 156 -11.39 -15.66 -5.86
C LYS A 156 -11.41 -14.51 -4.86
N LEU A 157 -12.56 -13.99 -4.56
CA LEU A 157 -12.81 -13.15 -3.40
C LEU A 157 -14.01 -13.73 -2.68
N LYS A 158 -13.81 -14.31 -1.49
CA LYS A 158 -14.89 -14.72 -0.60
C LYS A 158 -14.83 -13.87 0.66
N ALA A 159 -15.98 -13.34 1.08
CA ALA A 159 -16.09 -12.55 2.29
C ALA A 159 -17.57 -12.40 2.71
N TYR A 160 -17.79 -12.08 3.97
CA TYR A 160 -19.01 -11.37 4.34
C TYR A 160 -18.82 -9.90 3.96
N PHE A 161 -19.63 -9.45 3.01
CA PHE A 161 -19.59 -8.10 2.45
C PHE A 161 -20.65 -7.24 3.12
N LYS A 162 -20.23 -6.04 3.51
CA LYS A 162 -21.10 -5.00 4.05
C LYS A 162 -20.77 -3.66 3.42
N PHE A 163 -21.79 -2.94 2.96
CA PHE A 163 -21.61 -1.65 2.33
C PHE A 163 -22.63 -0.66 2.85
N THR A 164 -22.14 0.48 3.34
CA THR A 164 -22.92 1.62 3.81
C THR A 164 -22.36 2.90 3.14
N PRO A 165 -22.98 4.08 3.30
CA PRO A 165 -22.44 5.33 2.75
C PRO A 165 -20.99 5.66 3.16
N ASP A 166 -20.55 5.17 4.31
CA ASP A 166 -19.29 5.50 4.97
C ASP A 166 -18.27 4.36 5.02
N ILE A 167 -18.69 3.10 4.78
CA ILE A 167 -17.78 1.95 4.82
C ILE A 167 -18.14 0.87 3.79
N MET A 168 -17.13 0.32 3.13
CA MET A 168 -17.18 -0.92 2.38
C MET A 168 -16.26 -1.94 3.05
N GLU A 169 -16.83 -3.00 3.58
CA GLU A 169 -16.18 -3.96 4.47
C GLU A 169 -16.22 -5.39 3.92
N PHE A 170 -15.14 -6.12 4.06
CA PHE A 170 -14.97 -7.52 3.69
C PHE A 170 -14.41 -8.28 4.90
N SER A 171 -15.30 -8.87 5.70
CA SER A 171 -14.92 -9.70 6.85
C SER A 171 -14.79 -11.17 6.44
N ASN A 172 -13.95 -11.92 7.17
CA ASN A 172 -13.61 -13.31 6.80
C ASN A 172 -13.09 -13.42 5.35
N LEU A 173 -12.30 -12.44 4.95
CA LEU A 173 -11.77 -12.32 3.60
C LEU A 173 -10.86 -13.50 3.23
N ASP A 174 -11.12 -14.12 2.09
CA ASP A 174 -10.19 -14.99 1.36
C ASP A 174 -10.08 -14.46 -0.07
N LEU A 175 -9.05 -13.67 -0.32
CA LEU A 175 -8.75 -13.06 -1.61
C LEU A 175 -7.57 -13.78 -2.27
N GLN A 176 -7.76 -14.25 -3.50
CA GLN A 176 -6.72 -14.83 -4.33
C GLN A 176 -6.67 -14.07 -5.65
N THR A 177 -5.50 -13.54 -5.96
CA THR A 177 -5.24 -12.81 -7.20
C THR A 177 -4.41 -13.66 -8.18
N ASN A 178 -3.69 -13.04 -9.11
CA ASN A 178 -2.77 -13.74 -10.02
C ASN A 178 -1.77 -14.60 -9.24
N LYS A 179 -1.12 -14.02 -8.23
CA LYS A 179 0.01 -14.58 -7.50
C LYS A 179 -0.03 -14.35 -6.00
N SER A 180 -1.03 -13.60 -5.50
CA SER A 180 -1.13 -13.25 -4.08
C SER A 180 -2.35 -13.88 -3.42
N ARG A 181 -2.26 -14.04 -2.10
CA ARG A 181 -3.36 -14.48 -1.25
C ARG A 181 -3.42 -13.62 0.01
N LEU A 182 -4.56 -12.97 0.22
CA LEU A 182 -4.79 -12.16 1.41
C LEU A 182 -5.98 -12.71 2.17
N GLY A 183 -5.87 -12.70 3.49
CA GLY A 183 -6.93 -13.20 4.35
C GLY A 183 -7.20 -12.34 5.55
N ASN A 184 -8.37 -12.54 6.12
CA ASN A 184 -8.96 -12.06 7.32
C ASN A 184 -9.88 -10.84 7.15
N TYR A 185 -9.36 -9.62 6.96
CA TYR A 185 -10.19 -8.42 6.97
C TYR A 185 -9.63 -7.30 6.10
N TYR A 186 -10.52 -6.65 5.35
CA TYR A 186 -10.24 -5.43 4.60
C TYR A 186 -11.45 -4.51 4.62
N ALA A 187 -11.25 -3.22 4.84
CA ALA A 187 -12.29 -2.22 4.72
C ALA A 187 -11.79 -0.93 4.08
N MET A 188 -12.70 -0.22 3.45
CA MET A 188 -12.52 1.13 2.92
C MET A 188 -13.53 2.05 3.63
N HIS A 189 -13.03 3.12 4.22
CA HIS A 189 -13.85 4.14 4.89
C HIS A 189 -13.92 5.40 4.03
N PHE A 190 -15.09 6.01 3.97
CA PHE A 190 -15.39 7.19 3.17
C PHE A 190 -16.04 8.28 4.03
N ASN A 191 -15.74 9.54 3.73
CA ASN A 191 -16.58 10.65 4.16
C ASN A 191 -17.73 10.88 3.17
N SER A 192 -17.49 10.59 1.91
CA SER A 192 -18.47 10.61 0.82
C SER A 192 -18.01 9.66 -0.28
N PHE A 193 -18.67 8.52 -0.43
CA PHE A 193 -18.26 7.46 -1.36
C PHE A 193 -17.88 7.99 -2.76
N GLY A 194 -18.79 8.70 -3.43
CA GLY A 194 -18.55 9.15 -4.81
C GLY A 194 -17.43 10.18 -4.96
N LYS A 195 -17.23 11.05 -3.96
CA LYS A 195 -16.15 12.06 -3.99
C LYS A 195 -14.80 11.44 -3.63
N ASP A 196 -14.78 10.60 -2.59
CA ASP A 196 -13.55 10.03 -2.06
C ASP A 196 -12.97 8.97 -3.01
N MET A 197 -13.84 8.16 -3.65
CA MET A 197 -13.42 7.24 -4.72
C MET A 197 -12.78 7.97 -5.91
N GLY A 198 -13.20 9.20 -6.19
CA GLY A 198 -12.58 10.06 -7.22
C GLY A 198 -11.17 10.53 -6.85
N ASN A 199 -10.80 10.50 -5.57
CA ASN A 199 -9.48 10.82 -5.04
C ASN A 199 -9.00 9.74 -4.04
N PHE A 200 -8.97 8.50 -4.53
CA PHE A 200 -8.77 7.29 -3.74
C PHE A 200 -7.51 7.32 -2.87
N ILE A 201 -6.38 7.76 -3.44
CA ILE A 201 -5.07 7.75 -2.79
C ILE A 201 -5.04 8.62 -1.52
N GLU A 202 -5.74 9.75 -1.53
CA GLU A 202 -5.68 10.75 -0.46
C GLU A 202 -6.89 10.70 0.48
N LYS A 203 -8.05 10.18 0.02
CA LYS A 203 -9.32 10.34 0.73
C LYS A 203 -9.90 9.05 1.26
N VAL A 204 -9.61 7.91 0.62
CA VAL A 204 -10.12 6.63 1.10
C VAL A 204 -9.21 6.08 2.19
N THR A 205 -9.73 5.95 3.40
CA THR A 205 -9.00 5.32 4.49
C THR A 205 -9.17 3.80 4.39
N LEU A 206 -8.05 3.11 4.20
CA LEU A 206 -7.98 1.65 4.16
C LEU A 206 -7.77 1.12 5.58
N GLU A 207 -8.38 0.00 5.90
CA GLU A 207 -8.15 -0.74 7.14
C GLU A 207 -7.95 -2.21 6.80
N LEU A 208 -6.84 -2.77 7.25
CA LEU A 208 -6.44 -4.16 6.99
C LEU A 208 -6.04 -4.82 8.29
N HIS A 209 -6.55 -6.04 8.50
CA HIS A 209 -6.06 -6.95 9.53
C HIS A 209 -5.66 -8.24 8.85
N LEU A 210 -4.37 -8.38 8.52
CA LEU A 210 -3.86 -9.50 7.74
C LEU A 210 -3.35 -10.63 8.64
N LYS A 211 -3.71 -11.85 8.29
CA LYS A 211 -3.18 -13.07 8.93
C LYS A 211 -2.65 -13.99 7.84
N SER A 212 -1.37 -14.40 7.97
CA SER A 212 -0.74 -15.38 7.06
C SER A 212 -1.00 -15.08 5.57
N SER A 213 -0.90 -13.81 5.21
CA SER A 213 -1.13 -13.36 3.83
C SER A 213 0.15 -13.46 3.02
N GLU A 214 0.03 -13.88 1.76
CA GLU A 214 1.11 -13.94 0.80
C GLU A 214 0.90 -12.91 -0.30
N VAL A 215 1.85 -12.00 -0.47
CA VAL A 215 1.76 -10.91 -1.45
C VAL A 215 2.95 -10.98 -2.40
N ASN A 216 2.67 -11.12 -3.68
CA ASN A 216 3.67 -11.13 -4.72
C ASN A 216 3.89 -9.70 -5.26
N SER A 217 5.15 -9.28 -5.40
CA SER A 217 5.49 -7.95 -5.92
C SER A 217 4.94 -7.69 -7.33
N ASP A 218 4.71 -8.72 -8.15
CA ASP A 218 4.14 -8.56 -9.49
C ASP A 218 2.68 -8.08 -9.42
N ASP A 219 1.90 -8.53 -8.42
CA ASP A 219 0.53 -8.06 -8.22
C ASP A 219 0.50 -6.63 -7.68
N ILE A 220 1.44 -6.28 -6.78
CA ILE A 220 1.59 -4.88 -6.32
C ILE A 220 2.03 -3.98 -7.47
N ALA A 221 2.86 -4.48 -8.39
CA ALA A 221 3.38 -3.71 -9.52
C ALA A 221 2.28 -3.24 -10.48
N VAL A 222 1.10 -3.87 -10.47
CA VAL A 222 -0.08 -3.38 -11.19
C VAL A 222 -0.48 -1.99 -10.69
N PHE A 223 -0.29 -1.70 -9.40
CA PHE A 223 -0.60 -0.41 -8.76
C PHE A 223 0.65 0.48 -8.61
N ALA A 224 1.83 -0.12 -8.42
CA ALA A 224 3.10 0.55 -8.18
C ALA A 224 4.18 0.00 -9.14
N PRO A 225 4.25 0.48 -10.40
CA PRO A 225 5.14 -0.06 -11.45
C PRO A 225 6.63 -0.09 -11.08
N ALA A 226 7.08 0.75 -10.17
CA ALA A 226 8.44 0.75 -9.63
C ALA A 226 8.86 -0.60 -9.02
N LEU A 227 7.89 -1.42 -8.56
CA LEU A 227 8.13 -2.73 -7.96
C LEU A 227 8.20 -3.89 -8.97
N LYS A 228 7.99 -3.63 -10.26
CA LYS A 228 7.95 -4.65 -11.32
C LYS A 228 9.19 -5.57 -11.36
N ASN A 229 10.34 -5.03 -10.98
CA ASN A 229 11.61 -5.75 -11.02
C ASN A 229 11.99 -6.46 -9.71
N TRP A 230 11.19 -6.33 -8.67
CA TRP A 230 11.52 -6.93 -7.37
C TRP A 230 11.46 -8.45 -7.38
N LYS A 231 10.47 -9.04 -8.07
CA LYS A 231 10.29 -10.49 -8.20
C LYS A 231 10.34 -11.22 -6.86
N LYS A 232 9.66 -10.67 -5.86
CA LYS A 232 9.64 -11.17 -4.48
C LYS A 232 8.23 -11.57 -4.07
N VAL A 233 8.20 -12.55 -3.18
CA VAL A 233 6.99 -12.96 -2.45
C VAL A 233 7.19 -12.56 -1.00
N PHE A 234 6.20 -11.86 -0.44
CA PHE A 234 6.18 -11.41 0.95
C PHE A 234 5.13 -12.20 1.72
N GLN A 235 5.54 -12.79 2.83
CA GLN A 235 4.60 -13.26 3.85
C GLN A 235 4.33 -12.10 4.79
N ILE A 236 3.05 -11.73 4.97
CA ILE A 236 2.65 -10.55 5.72
C ILE A 236 1.57 -10.90 6.73
N SER A 237 1.77 -10.43 7.97
CA SER A 237 0.75 -10.39 9.02
C SER A 237 0.85 -9.06 9.77
N GLY A 238 -0.26 -8.57 10.29
CA GLY A 238 -0.32 -7.31 11.04
C GLY A 238 -1.53 -6.47 10.70
N ASP A 239 -1.59 -5.30 11.31
CA ASP A 239 -2.68 -4.34 11.19
C ASP A 239 -2.19 -3.09 10.47
N ALA A 240 -2.94 -2.61 9.48
CA ALA A 240 -2.64 -1.35 8.81
C ALA A 240 -3.88 -0.48 8.67
N LYS A 241 -3.74 0.83 8.90
CA LYS A 241 -4.81 1.80 8.74
C LYS A 241 -4.28 3.15 8.24
N GLY A 242 -5.02 3.76 7.34
CA GLY A 242 -4.73 5.08 6.77
C GLY A 242 -5.07 5.14 5.28
N THR A 243 -4.81 6.29 4.66
CA THR A 243 -4.88 6.43 3.20
C THR A 243 -3.63 5.81 2.56
N ILE A 244 -3.63 5.62 1.23
CA ILE A 244 -2.38 5.19 0.55
C ILE A 244 -1.28 6.23 0.78
N GLN A 245 -1.63 7.51 0.75
CA GLN A 245 -0.66 8.61 0.94
C GLN A 245 -0.09 8.65 2.36
N ASP A 246 -0.89 8.32 3.37
CA ASP A 246 -0.50 8.35 4.79
C ASP A 246 -1.10 7.16 5.52
N PHE A 247 -0.28 6.16 5.82
CA PHE A 247 -0.74 4.98 6.55
C PHE A 247 0.20 4.59 7.69
N LYS A 248 -0.36 3.84 8.64
CA LYS A 248 0.34 3.28 9.78
C LYS A 248 0.07 1.79 9.87
N ALA A 249 1.14 1.01 10.00
CA ALA A 249 1.07 -0.42 10.24
C ALA A 249 1.64 -0.75 11.62
N LYS A 250 0.93 -1.59 12.37
CA LYS A 250 1.30 -2.05 13.72
C LYS A 250 1.40 -3.57 13.73
N ASN A 251 2.22 -4.08 14.66
CA ASN A 251 2.42 -5.53 14.82
C ASN A 251 2.77 -6.19 13.47
N LEU A 252 3.50 -5.45 12.63
CA LEU A 252 3.79 -5.86 11.27
C LEU A 252 4.89 -6.91 11.25
N LEU A 253 4.56 -8.08 10.75
CA LEU A 253 5.48 -9.18 10.46
C LEU A 253 5.56 -9.33 8.96
N VAL A 254 6.74 -9.10 8.39
CA VAL A 254 6.99 -9.28 6.96
C VAL A 254 8.21 -10.17 6.78
N SER A 255 8.14 -11.14 5.91
CA SER A 255 9.30 -11.92 5.50
C SER A 255 9.34 -12.16 4.00
N THR A 256 10.54 -12.18 3.44
CA THR A 256 10.79 -12.48 2.04
C THR A 256 12.21 -13.01 1.87
N GLY A 257 12.36 -14.21 1.30
CA GLY A 257 13.66 -14.85 1.18
C GLY A 257 14.40 -14.93 2.52
N ASN A 258 15.55 -14.27 2.63
CA ASN A 258 16.37 -14.24 3.84
C ASN A 258 16.17 -12.95 4.67
N SER A 259 15.20 -12.12 4.30
CA SER A 259 14.90 -10.87 5.00
C SER A 259 13.60 -10.98 5.78
N SER A 260 13.57 -10.38 6.97
CA SER A 260 12.39 -10.31 7.82
C SER A 260 12.35 -8.99 8.59
N PHE A 261 11.15 -8.55 8.86
CA PHE A 261 10.87 -7.36 9.68
C PHE A 261 9.77 -7.68 10.68
N ASN A 262 10.01 -7.29 11.92
CA ASN A 262 9.04 -7.27 13.00
C ASN A 262 9.03 -5.89 13.64
N GLY A 263 7.88 -5.21 13.66
CA GLY A 263 7.80 -3.88 14.23
C GLY A 263 6.58 -3.07 13.78
N ASN A 264 6.75 -1.76 13.83
CA ASN A 264 5.74 -0.80 13.38
C ASN A 264 6.32 0.06 12.25
N LEU A 265 5.47 0.47 11.32
CA LEU A 265 5.84 1.30 10.18
C LEU A 265 4.78 2.38 9.96
N SER A 266 5.22 3.61 9.77
CA SER A 266 4.39 4.71 9.30
C SER A 266 5.03 5.32 8.05
N MET A 267 4.23 5.61 7.04
CA MET A 267 4.69 6.21 5.79
C MET A 267 3.75 7.34 5.38
N ALA A 268 4.31 8.52 5.06
CA ALA A 268 3.57 9.69 4.59
C ALA A 268 4.26 10.26 3.34
N GLY A 269 3.49 10.41 2.24
CA GLY A 269 3.98 10.94 0.97
C GLY A 269 3.95 9.97 -0.20
N LEU A 270 3.41 8.74 -0.02
CA LEU A 270 3.25 7.80 -1.12
C LEU A 270 2.30 8.37 -2.22
N PRO A 271 2.47 7.98 -3.48
CA PRO A 271 3.29 6.87 -3.99
C PRO A 271 4.76 7.22 -4.35
N ASP A 272 5.20 8.47 -4.20
CA ASP A 272 6.59 8.83 -4.48
C ASP A 272 7.49 8.46 -3.29
N LEU A 273 8.17 7.29 -3.40
CA LEU A 273 9.08 6.79 -2.36
C LEU A 273 10.23 7.75 -2.05
N ASN A 274 10.70 8.57 -3.00
CA ASN A 274 11.83 9.48 -2.76
C ASN A 274 11.47 10.64 -1.84
N SER A 275 10.20 11.06 -1.85
CA SER A 275 9.65 12.13 -1.01
C SER A 275 8.77 11.61 0.13
N THR A 276 8.76 10.29 0.36
CA THR A 276 8.01 9.66 1.44
C THR A 276 8.76 9.76 2.76
N PHE A 277 8.14 10.34 3.76
CA PHE A 277 8.61 10.28 5.15
C PHE A 277 8.31 8.89 5.73
N ILE A 278 9.33 8.27 6.29
CA ILE A 278 9.26 6.92 6.87
C ILE A 278 9.57 7.02 8.36
N ASP A 279 8.70 6.48 9.18
CA ASP A 279 8.93 6.25 10.61
C ASP A 279 8.78 4.75 10.88
N LEU A 280 9.91 4.09 11.11
CA LEU A 280 10.00 2.65 11.30
C LEU A 280 10.58 2.37 12.68
N LYS A 281 9.87 1.53 13.45
CA LYS A 281 10.35 0.98 14.72
C LYS A 281 10.52 -0.53 14.55
N ALA A 282 11.76 -0.96 14.40
CA ALA A 282 12.11 -2.37 14.28
C ALA A 282 12.36 -2.97 15.67
N THR A 283 11.53 -3.91 16.09
CA THR A 283 11.85 -4.83 17.18
C THR A 283 12.95 -5.79 16.71
N GLU A 284 12.83 -6.24 15.45
CA GLU A 284 13.87 -6.98 14.74
C GLU A 284 13.71 -6.75 13.24
N LEU A 285 14.79 -6.35 12.59
CA LEU A 285 14.92 -6.37 11.13
C LEU A 285 16.15 -7.21 10.78
N GLN A 286 15.96 -8.18 9.91
CA GLN A 286 17.03 -9.00 9.39
C GLN A 286 17.07 -8.85 7.86
N THR A 287 18.26 -8.69 7.30
CA THR A 287 18.43 -8.60 5.85
C THR A 287 19.82 -9.01 5.42
N ASN A 288 20.12 -8.90 4.14
CA ASN A 288 21.43 -9.12 3.54
C ASN A 288 21.67 -8.14 2.37
N ASN A 289 22.89 -8.12 1.85
CA ASN A 289 23.27 -7.21 0.76
C ASN A 289 22.40 -7.38 -0.50
N ASN A 290 21.99 -8.61 -0.85
CA ASN A 290 21.21 -8.86 -2.06
C ASN A 290 19.82 -8.22 -1.97
N ASP A 291 19.15 -8.40 -0.83
CA ASP A 291 17.82 -7.84 -0.62
C ASP A 291 17.86 -6.31 -0.44
N LEU A 292 18.86 -5.78 0.31
CA LEU A 292 19.07 -4.33 0.44
C LEU A 292 19.29 -3.64 -0.92
N SER A 293 19.99 -4.29 -1.84
CA SER A 293 20.28 -3.72 -3.15
C SER A 293 19.05 -3.56 -4.06
N LEU A 294 17.93 -4.19 -3.72
CA LEU A 294 16.63 -3.97 -4.39
C LEU A 294 15.99 -2.66 -3.93
N ILE A 295 16.16 -2.34 -2.64
CA ILE A 295 15.59 -1.13 -2.03
C ILE A 295 16.48 0.08 -2.27
N ILE A 296 17.82 -0.13 -2.20
CA ILE A 296 18.84 0.91 -2.37
C ILE A 296 19.71 0.58 -3.59
N PRO A 297 19.32 0.98 -4.80
CA PRO A 297 20.02 0.58 -6.04
C PRO A 297 21.51 0.94 -6.08
N GLY A 298 21.91 2.04 -5.41
CA GLY A 298 23.30 2.49 -5.33
C GLY A 298 24.25 1.54 -4.61
N ILE A 299 23.75 0.61 -3.79
CA ILE A 299 24.59 -0.35 -3.05
C ILE A 299 25.37 -1.26 -4.00
N LYS A 300 24.77 -1.71 -5.10
CA LYS A 300 25.42 -2.62 -6.07
C LYS A 300 26.69 -2.03 -6.70
N ASN A 301 26.67 -0.71 -6.93
CA ASN A 301 27.75 0.02 -7.59
C ASN A 301 28.65 0.77 -6.60
N SER A 302 28.47 0.53 -5.30
CA SER A 302 29.26 1.17 -4.26
C SER A 302 30.67 0.58 -4.20
N LYS A 303 31.68 1.43 -3.98
CA LYS A 303 33.04 1.01 -3.63
C LYS A 303 33.13 0.39 -2.23
N VAL A 304 32.10 0.58 -1.41
CA VAL A 304 31.98 -0.05 -0.07
C VAL A 304 31.58 -1.50 -0.22
N ALA A 305 32.27 -2.40 0.44
CA ALA A 305 32.06 -3.83 0.36
C ALA A 305 30.87 -4.31 1.24
N PHE A 306 29.66 -3.78 0.98
CA PHE A 306 28.44 -4.12 1.75
C PHE A 306 28.17 -5.63 1.79
N HIS A 307 28.58 -6.38 0.78
CA HIS A 307 28.44 -7.84 0.76
C HIS A 307 29.18 -8.55 1.90
N LYS A 308 30.26 -7.94 2.42
CA LYS A 308 31.03 -8.46 3.57
C LYS A 308 30.31 -8.31 4.91
N LEU A 309 29.27 -7.46 4.98
CA LEU A 309 28.42 -7.36 6.18
C LEU A 309 27.67 -8.68 6.45
N GLY A 310 27.52 -9.54 5.42
CA GLY A 310 26.83 -10.80 5.54
C GLY A 310 25.36 -10.63 5.89
N LYS A 311 24.91 -11.34 6.93
CA LYS A 311 23.61 -11.16 7.53
C LYS A 311 23.63 -9.94 8.44
N ILE A 312 22.72 -9.01 8.19
CA ILE A 312 22.56 -7.77 8.97
C ILE A 312 21.33 -7.93 9.84
N LYS A 313 21.47 -7.81 11.15
CA LYS A 313 20.36 -7.66 12.07
C LYS A 313 20.34 -6.24 12.63
N TYR A 314 19.17 -5.66 12.71
CA TYR A 314 18.94 -4.32 13.22
C TYR A 314 17.79 -4.30 14.21
N THR A 315 17.99 -3.64 15.34
CA THR A 315 16.95 -3.31 16.32
C THR A 315 17.05 -1.83 16.61
N GLY A 316 15.96 -1.08 16.42
CA GLY A 316 15.98 0.37 16.58
C GLY A 316 14.91 1.10 15.82
N THR A 317 15.15 2.39 15.55
CA THR A 317 14.26 3.28 14.83
C THR A 317 14.94 3.91 13.63
N PHE A 318 14.22 4.04 12.55
CA PHE A 318 14.60 4.81 11.37
C PHE A 318 13.52 5.87 11.15
N THR A 319 13.93 7.15 11.10
CA THR A 319 12.99 8.28 10.94
C THR A 319 13.53 9.27 9.93
N GLY A 320 12.76 9.60 8.93
CA GLY A 320 13.11 10.58 7.89
C GLY A 320 12.76 10.14 6.49
N PHE A 321 13.37 10.81 5.52
CA PHE A 321 13.24 10.50 4.09
C PHE A 321 14.34 9.53 3.64
N PRO A 322 14.18 8.81 2.52
CA PRO A 322 15.21 7.87 2.04
C PRO A 322 16.61 8.48 1.83
N LYS A 323 16.69 9.80 1.67
CA LYS A 323 17.96 10.53 1.48
C LYS A 323 18.35 11.47 2.63
N ASP A 324 17.52 11.63 3.65
CA ASP A 324 17.77 12.45 4.83
C ASP A 324 17.06 11.83 6.03
N PHE A 325 17.81 11.05 6.82
CA PHE A 325 17.24 10.24 7.89
C PHE A 325 18.13 10.15 9.12
N VAL A 326 17.51 9.79 10.22
CA VAL A 326 18.21 9.35 11.45
C VAL A 326 17.98 7.86 11.63
N ALA A 327 19.06 7.11 11.87
CA ALA A 327 19.02 5.71 12.24
C ALA A 327 19.58 5.52 13.66
N TYR A 328 18.68 5.28 14.60
CA TYR A 328 19.03 4.99 15.99
C TYR A 328 18.83 3.51 16.28
N GLY A 329 19.88 2.81 16.69
CA GLY A 329 19.74 1.39 17.04
C GLY A 329 21.03 0.60 16.95
N THR A 330 20.91 -0.69 17.18
CA THR A 330 22.02 -1.64 17.17
C THR A 330 22.01 -2.47 15.90
N PHE A 331 23.16 -2.54 15.25
CA PHE A 331 23.45 -3.37 14.10
C PHE A 331 24.36 -4.52 14.50
N GLN A 332 24.02 -5.73 14.08
CA GLN A 332 24.86 -6.92 14.20
C GLN A 332 25.16 -7.42 12.80
N THR A 333 26.44 -7.59 12.51
CA THR A 333 26.93 -7.99 11.19
C THR A 333 28.09 -8.98 11.29
N SER A 334 28.50 -9.58 10.17
CA SER A 334 29.68 -10.43 10.12
C SER A 334 30.97 -9.67 10.35
N LEU A 335 31.02 -8.34 10.23
CA LEU A 335 32.18 -7.49 10.46
C LEU A 335 32.27 -6.98 11.90
N GLY A 336 31.26 -7.26 12.73
CA GLY A 336 31.15 -6.80 14.10
C GLY A 336 29.82 -6.10 14.36
N ASN A 337 29.65 -5.66 15.62
CA ASN A 337 28.43 -4.98 16.07
C ASN A 337 28.72 -3.51 16.33
N PHE A 338 27.72 -2.67 16.06
CA PHE A 338 27.76 -1.27 16.41
C PHE A 338 26.38 -0.72 16.77
N THR A 339 26.37 0.27 17.64
CA THR A 339 25.18 1.08 17.94
C THR A 339 25.36 2.44 17.31
N SER A 340 24.32 2.91 16.65
CA SER A 340 24.28 4.14 15.87
C SER A 340 23.21 5.06 16.42
N ASP A 341 23.53 6.34 16.49
CA ASP A 341 22.59 7.46 16.57
C ASP A 341 23.06 8.48 15.53
N LEU A 342 22.89 8.11 14.27
CA LEU A 342 23.43 8.86 13.13
C LEU A 342 22.37 9.51 12.30
N ASN A 343 22.53 10.80 12.07
CA ASN A 343 21.91 11.52 10.96
C ASN A 343 22.71 11.26 9.68
N MET A 344 22.01 10.92 8.62
CA MET A 344 22.56 10.58 7.32
C MET A 344 21.90 11.42 6.21
N LYS A 345 22.73 12.10 5.40
CA LYS A 345 22.26 12.87 4.24
C LYS A 345 22.93 12.38 2.96
N LEU A 346 22.10 11.85 2.06
CA LEU A 346 22.49 11.32 0.76
C LEU A 346 22.13 12.32 -0.33
N HIS A 347 23.10 13.08 -0.81
CA HIS A 347 22.90 14.07 -1.85
C HIS A 347 23.09 13.46 -3.25
N ASN A 348 22.30 13.89 -4.22
CA ASN A 348 22.50 13.49 -5.59
C ASN A 348 23.81 14.09 -6.13
N GLY A 349 24.73 13.23 -6.61
CA GLY A 349 26.01 13.66 -7.21
C GLY A 349 27.04 14.24 -6.24
N LYS A 350 26.79 14.25 -4.93
CA LYS A 350 27.73 14.65 -3.89
C LYS A 350 28.02 13.48 -2.95
N ASP A 351 29.13 13.58 -2.22
CA ASP A 351 29.45 12.59 -1.20
C ASP A 351 28.41 12.64 -0.07
N PRO A 352 27.97 11.47 0.45
CA PRO A 352 27.08 11.40 1.60
C PRO A 352 27.71 12.09 2.82
N VAL A 353 26.87 12.70 3.65
CA VAL A 353 27.30 13.33 4.92
C VAL A 353 26.64 12.58 6.07
N PHE A 354 27.39 12.34 7.13
CA PHE A 354 26.90 11.70 8.34
C PHE A 354 27.39 12.41 9.60
N SER A 355 26.56 12.42 10.64
CA SER A 355 26.92 12.98 11.94
C SER A 355 26.15 12.30 13.06
N GLY A 356 26.76 12.18 14.23
CA GLY A 356 26.12 11.65 15.43
C GLY A 356 27.01 10.73 16.22
N ARG A 357 26.44 9.89 17.09
CA ARG A 357 27.19 9.01 17.99
C ARG A 357 27.32 7.60 17.45
N LEU A 358 28.54 7.05 17.55
CA LEU A 358 28.82 5.65 17.26
C LEU A 358 29.43 4.97 18.47
N PHE A 359 28.97 3.76 18.77
CA PHE A 359 29.58 2.85 19.72
C PHE A 359 29.84 1.50 19.05
N SER A 360 31.07 1.00 19.18
CA SER A 360 31.44 -0.36 18.80
C SER A 360 32.51 -0.91 19.70
N GLY A 361 32.32 -2.13 20.19
CA GLY A 361 33.36 -2.90 20.87
C GLY A 361 34.39 -3.54 19.93
N GLY A 362 34.11 -3.52 18.62
CA GLY A 362 34.98 -4.02 17.57
C GLY A 362 34.23 -4.21 16.26
N PHE A 363 34.63 -3.44 15.25
CA PHE A 363 34.07 -3.50 13.90
C PHE A 363 35.16 -3.43 12.85
N ASN A 364 35.20 -4.36 11.89
CA ASN A 364 36.20 -4.39 10.84
C ASN A 364 35.90 -3.39 9.73
N ILE A 365 36.24 -2.12 9.96
CA ILE A 365 36.03 -1.02 9.01
C ILE A 365 36.90 -1.19 7.76
N GLY A 366 38.10 -1.76 7.88
CA GLY A 366 39.00 -1.99 6.76
C GLY A 366 38.39 -2.96 5.75
N ALA A 367 37.81 -4.04 6.25
CA ALA A 367 37.08 -4.98 5.37
C ALA A 367 35.89 -4.32 4.67
N LEU A 368 35.13 -3.48 5.37
CA LEU A 368 33.98 -2.77 4.79
C LEU A 368 34.42 -1.78 3.69
N LEU A 369 35.53 -1.03 3.93
CA LEU A 369 36.00 -0.01 3.00
C LEU A 369 36.96 -0.56 1.92
N ASN A 370 37.20 -1.88 1.89
CA ASN A 370 38.25 -2.50 1.04
C ASN A 370 39.63 -1.83 1.20
N ASN A 371 39.98 -1.40 2.43
CA ASN A 371 41.22 -0.74 2.73
C ASN A 371 42.14 -1.66 3.54
N LEU A 372 43.22 -2.13 2.91
CA LEU A 372 44.15 -3.08 3.52
C LEU A 372 44.97 -2.47 4.68
N LYS A 373 45.03 -1.14 4.78
CA LYS A 373 45.73 -0.45 5.87
C LYS A 373 44.89 -0.30 7.14
N LEU A 374 43.55 -0.39 7.00
CA LEU A 374 42.62 -0.33 8.12
C LEU A 374 42.18 -1.73 8.53
N GLY A 375 41.97 -1.93 9.82
CA GLY A 375 41.43 -3.18 10.36
C GLY A 375 40.26 -2.94 11.32
N MET A 376 40.39 -3.48 12.53
CA MET A 376 39.34 -3.36 13.56
C MET A 376 39.36 -1.95 14.19
N VAL A 377 38.15 -1.44 14.44
CA VAL A 377 37.91 -0.20 15.19
C VAL A 377 36.95 -0.47 16.34
N ALA A 378 37.34 -0.06 17.55
CA ALA A 378 36.49 -0.03 18.73
C ALA A 378 36.46 1.41 19.25
N LEU A 379 35.27 2.00 19.36
CA LEU A 379 35.11 3.40 19.71
C LEU A 379 33.80 3.68 20.46
N ASN A 380 33.79 4.76 21.20
CA ASN A 380 32.63 5.43 21.76
C ASN A 380 32.81 6.94 21.56
N ALA A 381 32.30 7.46 20.49
CA ALA A 381 32.59 8.80 20.04
C ALA A 381 31.44 9.43 19.23
N ASN A 382 31.46 10.75 19.20
CA ASN A 382 30.73 11.51 18.19
C ASN A 382 31.57 11.53 16.91
N VAL A 383 30.92 11.30 15.80
CA VAL A 383 31.51 11.30 14.47
C VAL A 383 30.84 12.30 13.58
N TYR A 384 31.61 13.00 12.78
CA TYR A 384 31.09 13.85 11.70
C TYR A 384 31.96 13.60 10.48
N GLY A 385 31.32 13.33 9.34
CA GLY A 385 32.11 12.98 8.18
C GLY A 385 31.36 13.01 6.87
N SER A 386 32.10 12.75 5.81
CA SER A 386 31.59 12.62 4.45
C SER A 386 32.32 11.55 3.66
N GLY A 387 31.63 11.03 2.62
CA GLY A 387 32.14 9.96 1.77
C GLY A 387 32.09 8.58 2.41
N PHE A 388 31.90 7.56 1.57
CA PHE A 388 31.90 6.15 2.01
C PHE A 388 32.98 5.30 1.34
N SER A 389 33.76 5.84 0.41
CA SER A 389 34.87 5.12 -0.19
C SER A 389 36.19 5.54 0.46
N ALA A 390 37.15 4.63 0.48
CA ALA A 390 38.46 4.87 1.14
C ALA A 390 39.22 6.10 0.63
N ASP A 391 39.00 6.48 -0.63
CA ASP A 391 39.56 7.66 -1.30
C ASP A 391 38.84 8.98 -0.96
N LYS A 392 37.59 8.89 -0.46
CA LYS A 392 36.72 10.06 -0.21
C LYS A 392 36.36 10.23 1.27
N LEU A 393 36.62 9.22 2.09
CA LEU A 393 36.23 9.23 3.49
C LEU A 393 37.01 10.32 4.26
N LYS A 394 36.24 11.27 4.79
CA LYS A 394 36.73 12.29 5.74
C LYS A 394 35.91 12.15 7.01
N VAL A 395 36.55 11.95 8.14
CA VAL A 395 35.90 11.75 9.43
C VAL A 395 36.62 12.53 10.51
N ASN A 396 35.84 13.32 11.24
CA ASN A 396 36.25 13.88 12.53
C ASN A 396 35.66 12.99 13.63
N VAL A 397 36.42 12.68 14.64
CA VAL A 397 36.06 11.83 15.76
C VAL A 397 36.33 12.59 17.06
N ASP A 398 35.29 12.74 17.87
CA ASP A 398 35.42 13.33 19.21
C ASP A 398 34.94 12.30 20.25
N GLY A 399 35.90 11.80 21.04
CA GLY A 399 35.64 10.78 22.05
C GLY A 399 36.76 9.78 22.24
N LYS A 400 36.41 8.58 22.70
CA LYS A 400 37.37 7.50 22.99
C LYS A 400 37.44 6.49 21.86
N VAL A 401 38.63 6.26 21.33
CA VAL A 401 38.94 5.15 20.42
C VAL A 401 39.75 4.13 21.23
N SER A 402 39.08 3.07 21.68
CA SER A 402 39.69 2.02 22.49
C SER A 402 40.67 1.18 21.67
N ARG A 403 40.43 1.05 20.37
CA ARG A 403 41.30 0.35 19.42
C ARG A 403 41.09 0.87 18.01
N ILE A 404 42.19 1.01 17.27
CA ILE A 404 42.20 1.15 15.82
C ILE A 404 43.41 0.41 15.26
N ASP A 405 43.16 -0.53 14.35
CA ASP A 405 44.22 -1.23 13.63
C ASP A 405 44.51 -0.46 12.34
N PHE A 406 45.76 -0.01 12.22
CA PHE A 406 46.25 0.73 11.06
C PHE A 406 47.62 0.27 10.66
N SER A 407 47.85 -0.06 9.39
CA SER A 407 49.12 -0.50 8.81
C SER A 407 49.80 -1.62 9.63
N ASN A 408 49.03 -2.66 9.99
CA ASN A 408 49.46 -3.83 10.78
C ASN A 408 49.81 -3.53 12.24
N TYR A 409 49.53 -2.32 12.74
CA TYR A 409 49.73 -1.97 14.14
C TYR A 409 48.41 -1.65 14.83
N ALA A 410 48.24 -2.12 16.07
CA ALA A 410 47.03 -1.89 16.88
C ALA A 410 47.28 -0.74 17.88
N TYR A 411 46.75 0.43 17.55
CA TYR A 411 46.73 1.58 18.46
C TYR A 411 45.58 1.42 19.45
N ARG A 412 45.83 1.77 20.72
CA ARG A 412 44.86 1.59 21.82
C ARG A 412 44.75 2.85 22.68
N ASN A 413 43.54 3.02 23.29
CA ASN A 413 43.24 4.06 24.28
C ASN A 413 43.56 5.49 23.80
N ILE A 414 43.14 5.81 22.58
CA ILE A 414 43.32 7.14 21.99
C ILE A 414 42.14 8.00 22.39
N THR A 415 42.40 9.19 22.91
CA THR A 415 41.39 10.24 23.05
C THR A 415 41.55 11.21 21.88
N MET A 416 40.51 11.45 21.14
CA MET A 416 40.47 12.35 19.97
C MET A 416 39.54 13.50 20.26
N LYS A 417 39.94 14.69 19.85
CA LYS A 417 39.09 15.90 19.83
C LYS A 417 39.09 16.49 18.44
#